data_860a3d425cc7b4c1ff6927ba2960ca09
#
_entry.id   860a3d425cc7b4c1ff6927ba2960ca09
#
_cell.length_a   1.000
_cell.length_b   1.000
_cell.length_c   1.000
_cell.angle_alpha   90.00
_cell.angle_beta   90.00
_cell.angle_gamma   90.00
#
_symmetry.space_group_name_H-M   'P 1'
#
loop_
_entity.id
_entity.type
_entity.pdbx_description
1 polymer ?
#
loop_
_entity_poly.entity_id
_entity_poly.type
_entity_poly.pdbx_seq_one_letter_code
_entity_poly.pdbx_strand_id
1 'polypeptide(L)'
;EISECLVGSEMCIRDRTTTAEQQAKSIIYMDDPVKQEQYKQMAQTNIRFLLEGETPRLIDEWQHVPQFWDAIRFEVDHRDDDGQFMLTGSAVPVDMKEIHHTGTGRYGWLTMRPMSLWESGESTGEVSLSDLFLTPDRIGALNKLTLPMLAFAVCRGGWPKSLQKKTEKAALSQVTEYYKAITNSDISRVDNVKRDEERAKRIMRSYARHQGSQASIATILADISTNETGNISDETVGAYLTALRKIFVIEDMPAWNPNLRSKTAVRTSDTRYYVDPSLGVAALGLGPNDLINDLNTFGLFFETMCIRDLRVYADALDGSVYHYRDKNGLECDAVVHLRNGAYGLIEIKLGGEKLIEDGAKTLTALTNIIDTSRMKAPAFCMVLTGVGDFAYRRTDGIYVVPVGCLKD
;
A
#
# COMPACT_ATOMS: atom_id res chain seq x y z
N GLU A 1 -10.78 -14.96 17.41
CA GLU A 1 -12.13 -14.39 17.13
C GLU A 1 -12.35 -13.88 15.71
N ILE A 2 -11.43 -14.11 14.75
CA ILE A 2 -11.56 -13.48 13.45
C ILE A 2 -11.12 -14.45 12.37
N SER A 3 -12.01 -14.76 11.42
CA SER A 3 -11.63 -15.35 10.14
C SER A 3 -10.95 -14.26 9.32
N GLU A 4 -9.77 -14.53 8.79
CA GLU A 4 -8.98 -13.53 8.06
C GLU A 4 -9.43 -13.45 6.59
N CYS A 5 -9.65 -12.23 6.10
CA CYS A 5 -9.90 -11.96 4.69
C CYS A 5 -8.70 -11.24 4.08
N LEU A 6 -7.95 -11.94 3.23
CA LEU A 6 -6.79 -11.41 2.52
C LEU A 6 -7.24 -10.79 1.19
N VAL A 7 -7.04 -9.47 1.06
CA VAL A 7 -7.32 -8.73 -0.17
C VAL A 7 -6.04 -8.07 -0.71
N GLY A 8 -5.92 -7.91 -2.02
CA GLY A 8 -4.75 -7.28 -2.64
C GLY A 8 -4.90 -7.24 -4.16
N SER A 9 -3.92 -6.66 -4.87
CA SER A 9 -3.98 -6.54 -6.32
C SER A 9 -3.98 -7.90 -7.04
N GLU A 10 -4.54 -7.96 -8.25
CA GLU A 10 -4.57 -9.20 -9.06
C GLU A 10 -3.16 -9.77 -9.33
N MET A 11 -2.12 -8.95 -9.37
CA MET A 11 -0.74 -9.44 -9.50
C MET A 11 -0.25 -10.23 -8.30
N CYS A 12 -0.82 -9.96 -7.12
CA CYS A 12 -0.56 -10.69 -5.88
C CYS A 12 -1.50 -11.89 -5.66
N ILE A 13 -2.38 -12.26 -6.61
CA ILE A 13 -3.32 -13.39 -6.45
C ILE A 13 -2.57 -14.64 -6.01
N ARG A 14 -1.59 -15.05 -6.80
CA ARG A 14 -0.81 -16.25 -6.51
C ARG A 14 -0.03 -16.14 -5.21
N ASP A 15 0.43 -14.94 -4.87
CA ASP A 15 1.20 -14.72 -3.65
C ASP A 15 0.31 -14.71 -2.41
N ARG A 16 -0.91 -14.16 -2.51
CA ARG A 16 -1.95 -14.25 -1.47
C ARG A 16 -2.30 -15.72 -1.20
N THR A 17 -2.61 -16.45 -2.25
CA THR A 17 -2.91 -17.88 -2.19
C THR A 17 -1.73 -18.62 -1.56
N THR A 18 -0.50 -18.42 -2.06
CA THR A 18 0.71 -19.08 -1.52
C THR A 18 0.97 -18.75 -0.05
N THR A 19 0.74 -17.50 0.37
CA THR A 19 0.89 -17.11 1.78
C THR A 19 -0.18 -17.77 2.65
N ALA A 20 -1.43 -17.76 2.21
CA ALA A 20 -2.54 -18.39 2.93
C ALA A 20 -2.39 -19.92 2.99
N GLU A 21 -1.90 -20.55 1.91
CA GLU A 21 -1.60 -21.99 1.86
C GLU A 21 -0.64 -22.45 2.96
N GLN A 22 0.35 -21.61 3.32
CA GLN A 22 1.31 -21.95 4.36
C GLN A 22 0.69 -22.06 5.76
N GLN A 23 -0.44 -21.41 5.97
CA GLN A 23 -1.18 -21.41 7.24
C GLN A 23 -2.39 -22.36 7.21
N ALA A 24 -2.88 -22.71 6.03
CA ALA A 24 -4.07 -23.54 5.85
C ALA A 24 -3.77 -25.03 6.08
N LYS A 25 -4.69 -25.72 6.75
CA LYS A 25 -4.69 -27.19 6.86
C LYS A 25 -5.55 -27.85 5.79
N SER A 26 -6.53 -27.14 5.25
CA SER A 26 -7.31 -27.60 4.11
C SER A 26 -7.66 -26.43 3.17
N ILE A 27 -7.84 -26.71 1.87
CA ILE A 27 -7.96 -25.65 0.84
C ILE A 27 -9.06 -26.01 -0.15
N ILE A 28 -9.82 -24.99 -0.55
CA ILE A 28 -10.71 -25.01 -1.74
C ILE A 28 -10.27 -23.87 -2.68
N TYR A 29 -10.02 -24.21 -3.94
CA TYR A 29 -9.77 -23.25 -5.01
C TYR A 29 -11.06 -23.08 -5.82
N MET A 30 -11.70 -21.91 -5.68
CA MET A 30 -12.96 -21.62 -6.36
C MET A 30 -12.78 -21.29 -7.85
N ASP A 31 -11.55 -21.07 -8.29
CA ASP A 31 -11.16 -20.86 -9.68
C ASP A 31 -10.65 -22.13 -10.39
N ASP A 32 -10.62 -23.29 -9.71
CA ASP A 32 -10.25 -24.57 -10.34
C ASP A 32 -11.21 -24.88 -11.51
N PRO A 33 -10.74 -24.84 -12.77
CA PRO A 33 -11.60 -24.96 -13.93
C PRO A 33 -12.33 -26.31 -14.03
N VAL A 34 -11.83 -27.34 -13.33
CA VAL A 34 -12.43 -28.68 -13.30
C VAL A 34 -13.56 -28.76 -12.26
N LYS A 35 -13.39 -28.09 -11.13
CA LYS A 35 -14.28 -28.21 -9.96
C LYS A 35 -15.20 -27.03 -9.74
N GLN A 36 -14.95 -25.89 -10.39
CA GLN A 36 -15.66 -24.63 -10.15
C GLN A 36 -17.19 -24.80 -10.24
N GLU A 37 -17.69 -25.40 -11.30
CA GLU A 37 -19.14 -25.60 -11.48
C GLU A 37 -19.71 -26.58 -10.44
N GLN A 38 -18.96 -27.61 -10.07
CA GLN A 38 -19.36 -28.53 -9.00
C GLN A 38 -19.45 -27.79 -7.65
N TYR A 39 -18.47 -26.95 -7.32
CA TYR A 39 -18.47 -26.17 -6.09
C TYR A 39 -19.63 -25.17 -6.04
N LYS A 40 -19.94 -24.50 -7.16
CA LYS A 40 -21.11 -23.62 -7.25
C LYS A 40 -22.42 -24.37 -7.01
N GLN A 41 -22.60 -25.56 -7.61
CA GLN A 41 -23.78 -26.40 -7.39
C GLN A 41 -23.88 -26.90 -5.94
N MET A 42 -22.74 -27.31 -5.34
CA MET A 42 -22.69 -27.70 -3.94
C MET A 42 -23.08 -26.53 -3.02
N ALA A 43 -22.57 -25.32 -3.30
CA ALA A 43 -22.91 -24.13 -2.54
C ALA A 43 -24.40 -23.78 -2.59
N GLN A 44 -25.04 -23.96 -3.77
CA GLN A 44 -26.49 -23.76 -3.94
C GLN A 44 -27.32 -24.81 -3.19
N THR A 45 -26.82 -26.03 -3.10
CA THR A 45 -27.54 -27.14 -2.44
C THR A 45 -27.34 -27.13 -0.93
N ASN A 46 -26.09 -27.09 -0.49
CA ASN A 46 -25.71 -27.01 0.91
C ASN A 46 -24.25 -26.53 1.03
N ILE A 47 -24.05 -25.24 1.22
CA ILE A 47 -22.73 -24.61 1.33
C ILE A 47 -21.88 -25.16 2.49
N ARG A 48 -22.50 -25.74 3.52
CA ARG A 48 -21.80 -26.31 4.69
C ARG A 48 -20.85 -27.43 4.30
N PHE A 49 -21.15 -28.23 3.27
CA PHE A 49 -20.22 -29.26 2.78
C PHE A 49 -18.89 -28.70 2.31
N LEU A 50 -18.89 -27.47 1.81
CA LEU A 50 -17.65 -26.76 1.43
C LEU A 50 -16.89 -26.18 2.61
N LEU A 51 -17.54 -26.05 3.77
CA LEU A 51 -16.93 -25.57 5.02
C LEU A 51 -16.38 -26.70 5.89
N GLU A 52 -16.69 -27.96 5.55
CA GLU A 52 -16.14 -29.14 6.24
C GLU A 52 -14.68 -29.38 5.84
N GLY A 53 -13.82 -29.65 6.83
CA GLY A 53 -12.42 -29.91 6.66
C GLY A 53 -11.58 -29.43 7.83
N GLU A 54 -10.29 -29.76 7.78
CA GLU A 54 -9.35 -29.29 8.81
C GLU A 54 -9.20 -27.75 8.75
N THR A 55 -9.14 -27.13 9.94
CA THR A 55 -9.03 -25.68 10.10
C THR A 55 -7.64 -25.29 10.63
N PRO A 56 -7.08 -24.15 10.21
CA PRO A 56 -7.64 -23.12 9.31
C PRO A 56 -7.93 -23.64 7.91
N ARG A 57 -9.12 -23.31 7.38
CA ARG A 57 -9.55 -23.69 6.03
C ARG A 57 -9.48 -22.50 5.09
N LEU A 58 -8.71 -22.62 4.01
CA LEU A 58 -8.60 -21.59 2.97
C LEU A 58 -9.70 -21.78 1.92
N ILE A 59 -10.40 -20.70 1.61
CA ILE A 59 -11.29 -20.60 0.47
C ILE A 59 -10.73 -19.52 -0.46
N ASP A 60 -10.04 -19.98 -1.49
CA ASP A 60 -9.38 -19.11 -2.46
C ASP A 60 -10.36 -18.64 -3.52
N GLU A 61 -10.27 -17.36 -3.90
CA GLU A 61 -11.16 -16.65 -4.84
C GLU A 61 -12.66 -16.79 -4.46
N TRP A 62 -12.93 -16.62 -3.14
CA TRP A 62 -14.25 -16.80 -2.53
C TRP A 62 -15.37 -15.98 -3.19
N GLN A 63 -15.05 -14.84 -3.84
CA GLN A 63 -16.03 -13.98 -4.52
C GLN A 63 -16.76 -14.67 -5.68
N HIS A 64 -16.29 -15.83 -6.14
CA HIS A 64 -17.03 -16.66 -7.08
C HIS A 64 -18.32 -17.25 -6.50
N VAL A 65 -18.41 -17.32 -5.15
CA VAL A 65 -19.59 -17.75 -4.39
C VAL A 65 -19.76 -16.83 -3.17
N PRO A 66 -20.37 -15.64 -3.33
CA PRO A 66 -20.49 -14.64 -2.25
C PRO A 66 -21.20 -15.16 -0.98
N GLN A 67 -22.03 -16.21 -1.11
CA GLN A 67 -22.71 -16.85 0.01
C GLN A 67 -21.75 -17.43 1.06
N PHE A 68 -20.48 -17.67 0.74
CA PHE A 68 -19.47 -18.04 1.74
C PHE A 68 -19.38 -17.05 2.89
N TRP A 69 -19.54 -15.77 2.61
CA TRP A 69 -19.48 -14.73 3.63
C TRP A 69 -20.48 -14.96 4.78
N ASP A 70 -21.75 -15.13 4.45
CA ASP A 70 -22.80 -15.35 5.47
C ASP A 70 -22.69 -16.75 6.10
N ALA A 71 -22.31 -17.76 5.32
CA ALA A 71 -22.16 -19.13 5.81
C ALA A 71 -21.00 -19.24 6.83
N ILE A 72 -19.85 -18.66 6.52
CA ILE A 72 -18.70 -18.66 7.43
C ILE A 72 -19.00 -17.86 8.70
N ARG A 73 -19.63 -16.68 8.56
CA ARG A 73 -20.08 -15.92 9.72
C ARG A 73 -20.95 -16.77 10.66
N PHE A 74 -21.90 -17.50 10.10
CA PHE A 74 -22.76 -18.39 10.88
C PHE A 74 -21.97 -19.51 11.56
N GLU A 75 -21.04 -20.15 10.83
CA GLU A 75 -20.22 -21.23 11.40
C GLU A 75 -19.30 -20.72 12.52
N VAL A 76 -18.68 -19.55 12.37
CA VAL A 76 -17.82 -18.93 13.39
C VAL A 76 -18.62 -18.59 14.65
N ASP A 77 -19.87 -18.14 14.51
CA ASP A 77 -20.75 -17.88 15.67
C ASP A 77 -21.11 -19.15 16.47
N HIS A 78 -20.87 -20.36 15.91
CA HIS A 78 -21.21 -21.64 16.52
C HIS A 78 -20.00 -22.54 16.81
N ARG A 79 -18.79 -22.03 16.64
CA ARG A 79 -17.53 -22.70 16.96
C ARG A 79 -16.81 -21.93 18.05
N ASP A 80 -16.11 -22.65 18.92
CA ASP A 80 -15.42 -22.05 20.07
C ASP A 80 -14.00 -21.54 19.77
N ASP A 81 -13.44 -21.90 18.60
CA ASP A 81 -12.07 -21.56 18.22
C ASP A 81 -12.02 -20.41 17.20
N ASP A 82 -10.97 -19.59 17.32
CA ASP A 82 -10.66 -18.48 16.41
C ASP A 82 -9.85 -18.95 15.19
N GLY A 83 -9.78 -18.10 14.14
CA GLY A 83 -8.93 -18.35 12.97
C GLY A 83 -9.32 -19.59 12.15
N GLN A 84 -10.60 -19.95 12.14
CA GLN A 84 -11.11 -21.17 11.50
C GLN A 84 -11.06 -21.12 9.97
N PHE A 85 -11.23 -19.93 9.39
CA PHE A 85 -11.32 -19.74 7.95
C PHE A 85 -10.44 -18.61 7.46
N MET A 86 -9.87 -18.79 6.27
CA MET A 86 -9.18 -17.75 5.51
C MET A 86 -9.88 -17.59 4.17
N LEU A 87 -10.23 -16.35 3.82
CA LEU A 87 -10.81 -16.00 2.54
C LEU A 87 -9.81 -15.17 1.75
N THR A 88 -9.48 -15.59 0.54
CA THR A 88 -8.63 -14.82 -0.36
C THR A 88 -9.41 -14.37 -1.57
N GLY A 89 -9.19 -13.12 -2.02
CA GLY A 89 -9.88 -12.55 -3.17
C GLY A 89 -9.13 -11.36 -3.78
N SER A 90 -9.24 -11.20 -5.10
CA SER A 90 -8.54 -10.17 -5.88
C SER A 90 -9.24 -8.82 -5.92
N ALA A 91 -10.48 -8.76 -5.49
CA ALA A 91 -11.27 -7.54 -5.43
C ALA A 91 -12.31 -7.63 -4.31
N VAL A 92 -12.78 -6.48 -3.85
CA VAL A 92 -14.00 -6.43 -3.03
C VAL A 92 -15.17 -6.89 -3.90
N PRO A 93 -16.02 -7.84 -3.45
CA PRO A 93 -17.11 -8.34 -4.26
C PRO A 93 -17.99 -7.24 -4.83
N VAL A 94 -18.29 -7.33 -6.12
CA VAL A 94 -19.12 -6.35 -6.84
C VAL A 94 -20.55 -6.39 -6.34
N ASP A 95 -21.04 -7.56 -5.94
CA ASP A 95 -22.42 -7.78 -5.55
C ASP A 95 -22.57 -7.96 -4.03
N MET A 96 -22.36 -6.84 -3.29
CA MET A 96 -22.68 -6.76 -1.87
C MET A 96 -24.18 -6.99 -1.58
N LYS A 97 -25.03 -7.09 -2.62
CA LYS A 97 -26.46 -7.35 -2.47
C LYS A 97 -26.76 -8.79 -2.03
N GLU A 98 -25.84 -9.71 -2.30
CA GLU A 98 -25.95 -11.10 -1.85
C GLU A 98 -25.36 -11.30 -0.44
N ILE A 99 -24.73 -10.29 0.12
CA ILE A 99 -24.19 -10.31 1.47
C ILE A 99 -25.20 -9.62 2.40
N HIS A 100 -25.85 -10.39 3.25
CA HIS A 100 -26.91 -9.89 4.14
C HIS A 100 -26.36 -9.28 5.46
N HIS A 101 -25.09 -9.55 5.81
CA HIS A 101 -24.49 -9.10 7.05
C HIS A 101 -23.09 -8.51 6.84
N THR A 102 -22.76 -7.49 7.62
CA THR A 102 -21.46 -6.78 7.52
C THR A 102 -20.27 -7.61 7.98
N GLY A 103 -20.48 -8.72 8.69
CA GLY A 103 -19.41 -9.53 9.29
C GLY A 103 -18.61 -8.84 10.38
N THR A 104 -19.04 -7.67 10.85
CA THR A 104 -18.36 -6.89 11.89
C THR A 104 -18.12 -7.73 13.14
N GLY A 105 -16.87 -7.78 13.61
CA GLY A 105 -16.44 -8.54 14.78
C GLY A 105 -16.21 -10.05 14.54
N ARG A 106 -16.37 -10.55 13.30
CA ARG A 106 -16.13 -11.94 12.92
C ARG A 106 -15.02 -12.09 11.87
N TYR A 107 -14.72 -11.02 11.14
CA TYR A 107 -13.67 -11.00 10.12
C TYR A 107 -12.60 -9.97 10.44
N GLY A 108 -11.34 -10.37 10.34
CA GLY A 108 -10.20 -9.51 10.21
C GLY A 108 -9.89 -9.25 8.73
N TRP A 109 -9.52 -8.03 8.41
CA TRP A 109 -9.10 -7.65 7.08
C TRP A 109 -7.59 -7.48 7.05
N LEU A 110 -6.93 -8.19 6.17
CA LEU A 110 -5.52 -8.01 5.89
C LEU A 110 -5.35 -7.58 4.42
N THR A 111 -4.80 -6.39 4.22
CA THR A 111 -4.46 -5.91 2.88
C THR A 111 -3.05 -6.35 2.53
N MET A 112 -2.93 -7.27 1.58
CA MET A 112 -1.62 -7.70 1.10
C MET A 112 -1.09 -6.70 0.09
N ARG A 113 0.03 -6.04 0.43
CA ARG A 113 0.74 -5.08 -0.42
C ARG A 113 1.92 -5.73 -1.14
N PRO A 114 2.48 -5.08 -2.17
CA PRO A 114 3.78 -5.48 -2.72
C PRO A 114 4.84 -5.53 -1.62
N MET A 115 5.83 -6.41 -1.79
CA MET A 115 6.89 -6.61 -0.79
C MET A 115 7.68 -5.33 -0.53
N SER A 116 7.95 -5.06 0.74
CA SER A 116 8.88 -4.02 1.19
C SER A 116 10.33 -4.37 0.80
N LEU A 117 11.24 -3.41 0.95
CA LEU A 117 12.68 -3.66 0.74
C LEU A 117 13.24 -4.68 1.73
N TRP A 118 12.66 -4.79 2.92
CA TRP A 118 13.04 -5.82 3.90
C TRP A 118 12.59 -7.21 3.44
N GLU A 119 11.33 -7.36 3.05
CA GLU A 119 10.79 -8.64 2.58
C GLU A 119 11.45 -9.12 1.28
N SER A 120 11.88 -8.19 0.43
CA SER A 120 12.58 -8.49 -0.84
C SER A 120 14.10 -8.66 -0.69
N GLY A 121 14.64 -8.44 0.53
CA GLY A 121 16.05 -8.69 0.85
C GLY A 121 17.02 -7.57 0.46
N GLU A 122 16.53 -6.40 0.09
CA GLU A 122 17.36 -5.22 -0.19
C GLU A 122 17.66 -4.39 1.06
N SER A 123 16.79 -4.41 2.07
CA SER A 123 17.10 -3.81 3.37
C SER A 123 17.85 -4.78 4.28
N THR A 124 18.81 -4.28 5.04
CA THR A 124 19.54 -5.06 6.08
C THR A 124 18.66 -5.34 7.29
N GLY A 125 17.61 -4.52 7.52
CA GLY A 125 16.73 -4.65 8.67
C GLY A 125 17.39 -4.42 10.03
N GLU A 126 18.55 -3.73 10.07
CA GLU A 126 19.26 -3.45 11.32
C GLU A 126 18.63 -2.34 12.16
N VAL A 127 17.72 -1.55 11.55
CA VAL A 127 16.88 -0.57 12.24
C VAL A 127 15.44 -1.05 12.18
N SER A 128 14.86 -1.34 13.35
CA SER A 128 13.45 -1.74 13.44
C SER A 128 12.57 -0.51 13.72
N LEU A 129 11.46 -0.39 12.97
CA LEU A 129 10.44 0.64 13.22
C LEU A 129 9.83 0.48 14.62
N SER A 130 9.62 -0.77 15.08
CA SER A 130 9.11 -1.05 16.42
C SER A 130 10.07 -0.56 17.51
N ASP A 131 11.39 -0.74 17.32
CA ASP A 131 12.39 -0.27 18.26
C ASP A 131 12.45 1.26 18.33
N LEU A 132 12.22 1.97 17.21
CA LEU A 132 12.15 3.43 17.21
C LEU A 132 11.05 3.97 18.13
N PHE A 133 9.93 3.24 18.30
CA PHE A 133 8.88 3.59 19.25
C PHE A 133 9.33 3.47 20.72
N LEU A 134 10.39 2.73 21.01
CA LEU A 134 11.03 2.63 22.32
C LEU A 134 12.07 3.73 22.54
N THR A 135 12.29 4.59 21.56
CA THR A 135 13.20 5.76 21.58
C THR A 135 14.63 5.37 21.99
N PRO A 136 15.32 4.51 21.22
CA PRO A 136 16.66 4.07 21.54
C PRO A 136 17.64 5.25 21.51
N ASP A 137 18.56 5.35 22.49
CA ASP A 137 19.57 6.41 22.55
C ASP A 137 20.58 6.31 21.41
N ARG A 138 20.81 5.11 20.91
CA ARG A 138 21.75 4.83 19.82
C ARG A 138 21.12 3.88 18.81
N ILE A 139 21.28 4.22 17.55
CA ILE A 139 21.06 3.34 16.42
C ILE A 139 22.33 3.31 15.59
N GLY A 140 22.58 2.21 14.90
CA GLY A 140 23.71 2.07 13.99
C GLY A 140 23.42 0.93 13.02
N ALA A 141 23.50 1.23 11.74
CA ALA A 141 23.30 0.27 10.66
C ALA A 141 24.05 0.75 9.43
N LEU A 142 24.62 -0.15 8.65
CA LEU A 142 25.30 0.18 7.40
C LEU A 142 24.34 -0.04 6.22
N ASN A 143 24.21 1.00 5.43
CA ASN A 143 23.42 0.92 4.18
C ASN A 143 24.26 0.31 3.05
N LYS A 144 23.66 -0.65 2.33
CA LYS A 144 24.26 -1.29 1.17
C LYS A 144 23.64 -0.85 -0.15
N LEU A 145 22.50 -0.13 -0.09
CA LEU A 145 21.80 0.33 -1.29
C LEU A 145 22.52 1.56 -1.87
N THR A 146 22.90 1.42 -3.12
CA THR A 146 23.39 2.56 -3.93
C THR A 146 22.25 3.21 -4.68
N LEU A 147 22.45 4.44 -5.18
CA LEU A 147 21.45 5.16 -5.96
C LEU A 147 20.97 4.37 -7.21
N PRO A 148 21.85 3.72 -8.01
CA PRO A 148 21.41 2.86 -9.12
C PRO A 148 20.59 1.65 -8.67
N MET A 149 20.94 0.98 -7.56
CA MET A 149 20.18 -0.13 -7.02
C MET A 149 18.80 0.34 -6.56
N LEU A 150 18.72 1.50 -5.93
CA LEU A 150 17.47 2.10 -5.50
C LEU A 150 16.58 2.46 -6.71
N ALA A 151 17.13 3.08 -7.75
CA ALA A 151 16.41 3.39 -8.99
C ALA A 151 15.85 2.11 -9.65
N PHE A 152 16.64 1.04 -9.68
CA PHE A 152 16.20 -0.25 -10.17
C PHE A 152 15.07 -0.83 -9.31
N ALA A 153 15.20 -0.81 -7.97
CA ALA A 153 14.18 -1.31 -7.05
C ALA A 153 12.84 -0.56 -7.20
N VAL A 154 12.88 0.76 -7.35
CA VAL A 154 11.71 1.60 -7.62
C VAL A 154 11.02 1.20 -8.94
N CYS A 155 11.80 0.96 -10.01
CA CYS A 155 11.23 0.58 -11.31
C CYS A 155 10.74 -0.86 -11.36
N ARG A 156 11.41 -1.79 -10.65
CA ARG A 156 11.04 -3.21 -10.57
C ARG A 156 9.82 -3.43 -9.67
N GLY A 157 9.67 -2.61 -8.63
CA GLY A 157 8.66 -2.76 -7.61
C GLY A 157 8.89 -3.95 -6.67
N GLY A 158 7.99 -4.08 -5.69
CA GLY A 158 7.94 -5.17 -4.71
C GLY A 158 7.12 -6.38 -5.16
N TRP A 159 6.97 -6.62 -6.45
CA TRP A 159 6.17 -7.72 -6.99
C TRP A 159 6.94 -9.05 -6.93
N PRO A 160 6.46 -10.10 -6.24
CA PRO A 160 7.17 -11.36 -6.10
C PRO A 160 7.60 -11.99 -7.43
N LYS A 161 6.76 -11.92 -8.47
CA LYS A 161 7.13 -12.41 -9.81
C LYS A 161 8.27 -11.62 -10.46
N SER A 162 8.39 -10.32 -10.19
CA SER A 162 9.50 -9.50 -10.69
C SER A 162 10.79 -9.83 -9.96
N LEU A 163 10.70 -10.07 -8.65
CA LEU A 163 11.83 -10.47 -7.80
C LEU A 163 12.44 -11.83 -8.19
N GLN A 164 11.60 -12.76 -8.65
CA GLN A 164 12.03 -14.09 -9.10
C GLN A 164 12.72 -14.11 -10.47
N LYS A 165 12.76 -12.99 -11.19
CA LYS A 165 13.36 -12.94 -12.52
C LYS A 165 14.90 -12.97 -12.46
N LYS A 166 15.52 -13.71 -13.38
CA LYS A 166 16.97 -13.89 -13.43
C LYS A 166 17.74 -12.67 -13.98
N THR A 167 17.06 -11.77 -14.68
CA THR A 167 17.69 -10.59 -15.30
C THR A 167 16.88 -9.34 -15.00
N GLU A 168 17.55 -8.20 -14.85
CA GLU A 168 16.92 -6.88 -14.65
C GLU A 168 15.91 -6.57 -15.76
N LYS A 169 16.26 -6.82 -17.02
CA LYS A 169 15.36 -6.62 -18.16
C LYS A 169 14.06 -7.42 -18.02
N ALA A 170 14.14 -8.69 -17.59
CA ALA A 170 12.94 -9.52 -17.39
C ALA A 170 12.10 -9.04 -16.21
N ALA A 171 12.74 -8.56 -15.14
CA ALA A 171 12.05 -8.00 -13.97
C ALA A 171 11.28 -6.72 -14.34
N LEU A 172 11.88 -5.80 -15.06
CA LEU A 172 11.23 -4.57 -15.55
C LEU A 172 10.12 -4.87 -16.56
N SER A 173 10.35 -5.83 -17.47
CA SER A 173 9.32 -6.25 -18.43
C SER A 173 8.07 -6.82 -17.73
N GLN A 174 8.24 -7.52 -16.61
CA GLN A 174 7.12 -8.07 -15.82
C GLN A 174 6.17 -6.95 -15.34
N VAL A 175 6.73 -5.83 -14.89
CA VAL A 175 5.92 -4.67 -14.43
C VAL A 175 5.20 -4.02 -15.60
N THR A 176 5.87 -3.89 -16.75
CA THR A 176 5.25 -3.35 -17.97
C THR A 176 4.08 -4.21 -18.45
N GLU A 177 4.22 -5.53 -18.41
CA GLU A 177 3.11 -6.43 -18.75
C GLU A 177 1.96 -6.33 -17.73
N TYR A 178 2.27 -6.14 -16.46
CA TYR A 178 1.25 -5.91 -15.45
C TYR A 178 0.49 -4.60 -15.67
N TYR A 179 1.20 -3.51 -15.91
CA TYR A 179 0.58 -2.22 -16.27
C TYR A 179 -0.36 -2.36 -17.49
N LYS A 180 0.04 -3.13 -18.51
CA LYS A 180 -0.81 -3.42 -19.67
C LYS A 180 -2.05 -4.23 -19.29
N ALA A 181 -1.92 -5.24 -18.43
CA ALA A 181 -3.04 -6.04 -17.96
C ALA A 181 -4.08 -5.16 -17.23
N ILE A 182 -3.61 -4.28 -16.33
CA ILE A 182 -4.48 -3.32 -15.62
C ILE A 182 -5.28 -2.46 -16.61
N THR A 183 -4.59 -1.84 -17.57
CA THR A 183 -5.23 -0.89 -18.49
C THR A 183 -6.15 -1.56 -19.51
N ASN A 184 -5.84 -2.80 -19.91
CA ASN A 184 -6.52 -3.53 -20.96
C ASN A 184 -7.74 -4.35 -20.46
N SER A 185 -7.59 -5.02 -19.30
CA SER A 185 -8.61 -5.96 -18.84
C SER A 185 -9.12 -5.70 -17.43
N ASP A 186 -8.22 -5.55 -16.43
CA ASP A 186 -8.57 -5.67 -15.04
C ASP A 186 -9.46 -4.52 -14.55
N ILE A 187 -9.17 -3.30 -15.02
CA ILE A 187 -9.99 -2.12 -14.72
C ILE A 187 -11.44 -2.23 -15.20
N SER A 188 -11.72 -3.08 -16.19
CA SER A 188 -13.06 -3.30 -16.70
C SER A 188 -13.77 -4.47 -16.01
N ARG A 189 -13.01 -5.45 -15.52
CA ARG A 189 -13.54 -6.65 -14.84
C ARG A 189 -14.06 -6.34 -13.44
N VAL A 190 -13.51 -5.35 -12.77
CA VAL A 190 -13.80 -5.03 -11.36
C VAL A 190 -15.29 -4.77 -11.07
N ASP A 191 -16.04 -4.26 -12.04
CA ASP A 191 -17.46 -3.93 -11.91
C ASP A 191 -18.26 -4.23 -13.20
N ASN A 192 -17.68 -5.02 -14.10
CA ASN A 192 -18.24 -5.37 -15.43
C ASN A 192 -18.56 -4.14 -16.31
N VAL A 193 -17.93 -3.00 -16.06
CA VAL A 193 -18.07 -1.79 -16.87
C VAL A 193 -16.93 -1.73 -17.88
N LYS A 194 -17.26 -1.81 -19.18
CA LYS A 194 -16.25 -1.69 -20.24
C LYS A 194 -15.60 -0.31 -20.19
N ARG A 195 -14.28 -0.27 -19.98
CA ARG A 195 -13.46 0.94 -19.97
C ARG A 195 -12.55 0.99 -21.18
N ASP A 196 -12.29 2.20 -21.65
CA ASP A 196 -11.37 2.45 -22.75
C ASP A 196 -9.92 2.39 -22.26
N GLU A 197 -9.08 1.59 -22.92
CA GLU A 197 -7.68 1.35 -22.56
C GLU A 197 -6.83 2.63 -22.64
N GLU A 198 -6.98 3.40 -23.73
CA GLU A 198 -6.20 4.63 -23.91
C GLU A 198 -6.58 5.68 -22.87
N ARG A 199 -7.85 5.76 -22.51
CA ARG A 199 -8.32 6.62 -21.42
C ARG A 199 -7.75 6.19 -20.07
N ALA A 200 -7.69 4.88 -19.79
CA ALA A 200 -7.07 4.34 -18.59
C ALA A 200 -5.58 4.73 -18.52
N LYS A 201 -4.84 4.57 -19.62
CA LYS A 201 -3.42 4.96 -19.70
C LYS A 201 -3.21 6.45 -19.43
N ARG A 202 -4.06 7.32 -19.99
CA ARG A 202 -3.99 8.78 -19.77
C ARG A 202 -4.23 9.16 -18.32
N ILE A 203 -5.27 8.58 -17.72
CA ILE A 203 -5.60 8.84 -16.31
C ILE A 203 -4.46 8.33 -15.41
N MET A 204 -3.94 7.13 -15.64
CA MET A 204 -2.82 6.59 -14.88
C MET A 204 -1.55 7.42 -15.07
N ARG A 205 -1.26 7.91 -16.27
CA ARG A 205 -0.11 8.80 -16.54
C ARG A 205 -0.25 10.13 -15.78
N SER A 206 -1.42 10.76 -15.82
CA SER A 206 -1.68 11.99 -15.06
C SER A 206 -1.58 11.74 -13.56
N TYR A 207 -2.16 10.67 -13.07
CA TYR A 207 -2.07 10.29 -11.67
C TYR A 207 -0.59 10.06 -11.23
N ALA A 208 0.24 9.48 -12.09
CA ALA A 208 1.67 9.28 -11.84
C ALA A 208 2.44 10.61 -11.69
N ARG A 209 2.09 11.64 -12.44
CA ARG A 209 2.66 12.99 -12.30
C ARG A 209 2.25 13.71 -11.02
N HIS A 210 1.15 13.29 -10.41
CA HIS A 210 0.59 13.88 -9.19
C HIS A 210 0.83 13.04 -7.93
N GLN A 211 1.76 12.09 -7.97
CA GLN A 211 2.17 11.32 -6.79
C GLN A 211 2.69 12.25 -5.68
N GLY A 212 2.48 11.84 -4.42
CA GLY A 212 2.89 12.64 -3.27
C GLY A 212 2.15 13.97 -3.14
N SER A 213 1.08 14.20 -3.91
CA SER A 213 0.32 15.46 -3.88
C SER A 213 -1.17 15.25 -3.55
N GLN A 214 -1.83 16.32 -3.12
CA GLN A 214 -3.27 16.35 -2.87
C GLN A 214 -4.06 16.81 -4.12
N ALA A 215 -3.65 16.33 -5.31
CA ALA A 215 -4.30 16.70 -6.55
C ALA A 215 -5.78 16.33 -6.56
N SER A 216 -6.64 17.28 -6.91
CA SER A 216 -8.07 17.04 -7.10
C SER A 216 -8.34 16.29 -8.41
N ILE A 217 -9.55 15.73 -8.55
CA ILE A 217 -10.01 15.15 -9.83
C ILE A 217 -9.93 16.19 -10.95
N ALA A 218 -10.34 17.44 -10.67
CA ALA A 218 -10.25 18.53 -11.62
C ALA A 218 -8.80 18.84 -12.05
N THR A 219 -7.83 18.72 -11.15
CA THR A 219 -6.41 18.90 -11.47
C THR A 219 -5.92 17.79 -12.43
N ILE A 220 -6.28 16.54 -12.15
CA ILE A 220 -5.97 15.38 -13.01
C ILE A 220 -6.62 15.56 -14.39
N LEU A 221 -7.89 15.99 -14.43
CA LEU A 221 -8.60 16.24 -15.68
C LEU A 221 -7.95 17.36 -16.50
N ALA A 222 -7.58 18.47 -15.84
CA ALA A 222 -6.90 19.60 -16.51
C ALA A 222 -5.58 19.16 -17.13
N ASP A 223 -4.78 18.35 -16.43
CA ASP A 223 -3.53 17.80 -16.94
C ASP A 223 -3.74 16.88 -18.17
N ILE A 224 -4.77 16.04 -18.16
CA ILE A 224 -5.14 15.21 -19.31
C ILE A 224 -5.58 16.08 -20.49
N SER A 225 -6.44 17.07 -20.24
CA SER A 225 -7.04 17.92 -21.29
C SER A 225 -6.03 18.85 -21.97
N THR A 226 -4.98 19.26 -21.26
CA THR A 226 -3.91 20.12 -21.80
C THR A 226 -3.06 19.40 -22.84
N ASN A 227 -2.92 18.08 -22.68
CA ASN A 227 -1.99 17.29 -23.46
C ASN A 227 -2.66 16.45 -24.55
N GLU A 228 -4.01 16.42 -24.64
CA GLU A 228 -4.71 15.49 -25.51
C GLU A 228 -6.08 15.96 -26.01
N THR A 229 -6.46 15.56 -27.24
CA THR A 229 -7.78 15.78 -27.83
C THR A 229 -8.79 14.76 -27.33
N GLY A 230 -9.84 15.20 -26.68
CA GLY A 230 -10.97 14.36 -26.25
C GLY A 230 -11.68 14.89 -25.00
N ASN A 231 -13.01 14.95 -25.01
CA ASN A 231 -13.79 15.36 -23.81
C ASN A 231 -13.86 14.20 -22.81
N ILE A 232 -13.19 14.36 -21.67
CA ILE A 232 -13.34 13.52 -20.49
C ILE A 232 -14.01 14.36 -19.41
N SER A 233 -14.98 13.83 -18.67
CA SER A 233 -15.62 14.51 -17.54
C SER A 233 -14.97 14.14 -16.22
N ASP A 234 -15.12 15.00 -15.19
CA ASP A 234 -14.72 14.73 -13.80
C ASP A 234 -15.30 13.40 -13.29
N GLU A 235 -16.54 13.12 -13.65
CA GLU A 235 -17.28 11.91 -13.32
C GLU A 235 -16.59 10.65 -13.89
N THR A 236 -16.14 10.75 -15.14
CA THR A 236 -15.39 9.66 -15.80
C THR A 236 -14.05 9.43 -15.09
N VAL A 237 -13.27 10.48 -14.83
CA VAL A 237 -11.99 10.36 -14.08
C VAL A 237 -12.25 9.72 -12.72
N GLY A 238 -13.26 10.19 -11.99
CA GLY A 238 -13.66 9.64 -10.69
C GLY A 238 -14.01 8.15 -10.75
N ALA A 239 -14.73 7.71 -11.78
CA ALA A 239 -15.11 6.31 -11.99
C ALA A 239 -13.87 5.42 -12.25
N TYR A 240 -12.89 5.90 -13.05
CA TYR A 240 -11.64 5.17 -13.27
C TYR A 240 -10.78 5.09 -12.01
N LEU A 241 -10.63 6.19 -11.26
CA LEU A 241 -9.88 6.18 -10.00
C LEU A 241 -10.55 5.24 -8.98
N THR A 242 -11.89 5.20 -8.93
CA THR A 242 -12.61 4.26 -8.06
C THR A 242 -12.35 2.81 -8.45
N ALA A 243 -12.33 2.50 -9.75
CA ALA A 243 -11.99 1.16 -10.24
C ALA A 243 -10.54 0.79 -9.88
N LEU A 244 -9.57 1.70 -10.08
CA LEU A 244 -8.16 1.47 -9.73
C LEU A 244 -7.96 1.22 -8.22
N ARG A 245 -8.74 1.89 -7.33
CA ARG A 245 -8.72 1.59 -5.88
C ARG A 245 -9.26 0.20 -5.59
N LYS A 246 -10.37 -0.18 -6.23
CA LYS A 246 -11.01 -1.49 -6.01
C LYS A 246 -10.12 -2.67 -6.41
N ILE A 247 -9.22 -2.50 -7.39
CA ILE A 247 -8.25 -3.52 -7.79
C ILE A 247 -6.86 -3.29 -7.15
N PHE A 248 -6.78 -2.47 -6.10
CA PHE A 248 -5.56 -2.20 -5.34
C PHE A 248 -4.36 -1.75 -6.19
N VAL A 249 -4.60 -0.89 -7.19
CA VAL A 249 -3.57 -0.25 -8.01
C VAL A 249 -3.13 1.07 -7.41
N ILE A 250 -4.08 1.81 -6.84
CA ILE A 250 -3.84 3.06 -6.11
C ILE A 250 -4.40 2.95 -4.68
N GLU A 251 -3.67 3.55 -3.74
CA GLU A 251 -4.04 3.63 -2.33
C GLU A 251 -3.70 5.02 -1.82
N ASP A 252 -4.70 5.91 -1.83
CA ASP A 252 -4.52 7.28 -1.33
C ASP A 252 -4.24 7.26 0.17
N MET A 253 -3.45 8.22 0.65
CA MET A 253 -3.06 8.32 2.06
C MET A 253 -3.89 9.39 2.77
N PRO A 254 -4.63 9.04 3.84
CA PRO A 254 -5.47 9.99 4.57
C PRO A 254 -4.64 10.99 5.36
N ALA A 255 -5.25 12.14 5.64
CA ALA A 255 -4.64 13.18 6.45
C ALA A 255 -4.68 12.83 7.93
N TRP A 256 -3.56 13.07 8.63
CA TRP A 256 -3.48 13.01 10.07
C TRP A 256 -4.03 14.30 10.70
N ASN A 257 -4.89 14.17 11.69
CA ASN A 257 -5.53 15.30 12.35
C ASN A 257 -5.19 15.33 13.86
N PRO A 258 -3.99 15.84 14.22
CA PRO A 258 -3.55 15.90 15.61
C PRO A 258 -4.23 17.05 16.38
N ASN A 259 -4.13 16.96 17.70
CA ASN A 259 -4.42 18.11 18.57
C ASN A 259 -3.27 19.12 18.50
N LEU A 260 -3.53 20.30 17.94
CA LEU A 260 -2.54 21.37 17.78
C LEU A 260 -2.72 22.45 18.84
N ARG A 261 -1.62 23.06 19.28
CA ARG A 261 -1.63 24.25 20.16
C ARG A 261 -2.17 25.47 19.43
N SER A 262 -1.93 25.56 18.12
CA SER A 262 -2.48 26.61 17.27
C SER A 262 -3.85 26.21 16.72
N LYS A 263 -4.69 27.19 16.41
CA LYS A 263 -5.96 26.97 15.70
C LYS A 263 -5.76 26.81 14.18
N THR A 264 -4.57 26.45 13.75
CA THR A 264 -4.26 26.23 12.33
C THR A 264 -5.09 25.09 11.80
N ALA A 265 -5.88 25.34 10.76
CA ALA A 265 -6.69 24.30 10.17
C ALA A 265 -5.79 23.31 9.39
N VAL A 266 -5.95 22.05 9.68
CA VAL A 266 -5.33 20.93 8.96
C VAL A 266 -6.11 20.69 7.65
N ARG A 267 -5.41 20.43 6.57
CA ARG A 267 -6.01 19.98 5.32
C ARG A 267 -6.40 18.52 5.44
N THR A 268 -7.57 18.17 4.95
CA THR A 268 -8.15 16.81 5.09
C THR A 268 -8.18 16.04 3.77
N SER A 269 -7.65 16.60 2.69
CA SER A 269 -7.60 15.92 1.39
C SER A 269 -6.53 14.83 1.42
N ASP A 270 -6.86 13.67 0.86
CA ASP A 270 -5.92 12.56 0.75
C ASP A 270 -4.76 12.87 -0.20
N THR A 271 -3.59 12.35 0.11
CA THR A 271 -2.43 12.38 -0.79
C THR A 271 -2.45 11.17 -1.72
N ARG A 272 -2.13 11.40 -3.00
CA ARG A 272 -2.23 10.42 -4.07
C ARG A 272 -1.01 9.49 -4.10
N TYR A 273 -1.22 8.17 -4.03
CA TYR A 273 -0.15 7.18 -4.19
C TYR A 273 -0.61 5.96 -5.00
N TYR A 274 0.28 5.45 -5.84
CA TYR A 274 0.18 4.06 -6.26
C TYR A 274 0.52 3.14 -5.07
N VAL A 275 0.01 1.92 -5.07
CA VAL A 275 0.39 0.92 -4.07
C VAL A 275 1.85 0.52 -4.19
N ASP A 276 2.44 0.69 -5.39
CA ASP A 276 3.85 0.45 -5.69
C ASP A 276 4.35 1.45 -6.73
N PRO A 277 5.54 2.06 -6.55
CA PRO A 277 6.06 3.11 -7.44
C PRO A 277 6.24 2.64 -8.89
N SER A 278 6.53 1.36 -9.10
CA SER A 278 6.81 0.81 -10.42
C SER A 278 5.65 0.97 -11.41
N LEU A 279 4.41 0.98 -10.91
CA LEU A 279 3.23 1.24 -11.76
C LEU A 279 3.20 2.67 -12.29
N GLY A 280 3.56 3.64 -11.45
CA GLY A 280 3.68 5.03 -11.87
C GLY A 280 4.84 5.25 -12.85
N VAL A 281 5.98 4.61 -12.60
CA VAL A 281 7.14 4.61 -13.51
C VAL A 281 6.75 4.02 -14.86
N ALA A 282 6.05 2.87 -14.87
CA ALA A 282 5.56 2.23 -16.10
C ALA A 282 4.53 3.11 -16.84
N ALA A 283 3.63 3.80 -16.12
CA ALA A 283 2.65 4.71 -16.71
C ALA A 283 3.31 5.92 -17.39
N LEU A 284 4.47 6.37 -16.90
CA LEU A 284 5.26 7.44 -17.53
C LEU A 284 6.19 6.93 -18.62
N GLY A 285 6.38 5.60 -18.73
CA GLY A 285 7.32 5.00 -19.69
C GLY A 285 8.78 5.23 -19.33
N LEU A 286 9.10 5.39 -18.04
CA LEU A 286 10.44 5.65 -17.53
C LEU A 286 11.15 4.35 -17.13
N GLY A 287 12.47 4.44 -17.02
CA GLY A 287 13.33 3.38 -16.52
C GLY A 287 14.35 3.88 -15.47
N PRO A 288 15.22 3.00 -14.94
CA PRO A 288 16.16 3.38 -13.88
C PRO A 288 17.08 4.55 -14.24
N ASN A 289 17.55 4.61 -15.49
CA ASN A 289 18.42 5.70 -15.95
C ASN A 289 17.68 7.03 -16.04
N ASP A 290 16.39 7.02 -16.40
CA ASP A 290 15.59 8.25 -16.47
C ASP A 290 15.43 8.84 -15.06
N LEU A 291 15.20 8.00 -14.06
CA LEU A 291 15.11 8.43 -12.65
C LEU A 291 16.43 9.01 -12.15
N ILE A 292 17.57 8.40 -12.49
CA ILE A 292 18.89 8.90 -12.10
C ILE A 292 19.18 10.27 -12.75
N ASN A 293 18.71 10.48 -13.98
CA ASN A 293 18.90 11.73 -14.70
C ASN A 293 17.92 12.85 -14.26
N ASP A 294 16.80 12.50 -13.61
CA ASP A 294 15.84 13.45 -13.06
C ASP A 294 15.54 13.09 -11.58
N LEU A 295 16.37 13.61 -10.68
CA LEU A 295 16.26 13.38 -9.26
C LEU A 295 14.97 13.94 -8.62
N ASN A 296 14.31 14.90 -9.26
CA ASN A 296 13.02 15.39 -8.78
C ASN A 296 11.93 14.34 -8.99
N THR A 297 11.83 13.80 -10.21
CA THR A 297 10.93 12.68 -10.52
C THR A 297 11.31 11.44 -9.70
N PHE A 298 12.60 11.15 -9.54
CA PHE A 298 13.03 10.05 -8.69
C PHE A 298 12.56 10.22 -7.24
N GLY A 299 12.67 11.42 -6.68
CA GLY A 299 12.20 11.74 -5.33
C GLY A 299 10.74 11.38 -5.09
N LEU A 300 9.85 11.68 -6.05
CA LEU A 300 8.42 11.36 -5.98
C LEU A 300 8.16 9.85 -5.91
N PHE A 301 8.84 9.07 -6.76
CA PHE A 301 8.68 7.61 -6.75
C PHE A 301 9.40 6.94 -5.58
N PHE A 302 10.50 7.51 -5.11
CA PHE A 302 11.16 7.10 -3.89
C PHE A 302 10.23 7.29 -2.67
N GLU A 303 9.58 8.42 -2.58
CA GLU A 303 8.57 8.69 -1.54
C GLU A 303 7.45 7.64 -1.58
N THR A 304 6.91 7.34 -2.77
CA THR A 304 5.89 6.29 -2.93
C THR A 304 6.37 4.93 -2.45
N MET A 305 7.64 4.57 -2.72
CA MET A 305 8.24 3.32 -2.23
C MET A 305 8.36 3.31 -0.71
N CYS A 306 8.80 4.41 -0.11
CA CYS A 306 8.87 4.53 1.34
C CYS A 306 7.49 4.43 2.01
N ILE A 307 6.46 5.07 1.43
CA ILE A 307 5.09 4.97 1.92
C ILE A 307 4.57 3.53 1.84
N ARG A 308 4.86 2.79 0.75
CA ARG A 308 4.55 1.36 0.64
C ARG A 308 5.18 0.58 1.81
N ASP A 309 6.48 0.74 2.02
CA ASP A 309 7.22 0.01 3.06
C ASP A 309 6.72 0.37 4.46
N LEU A 310 6.53 1.67 4.73
CA LEU A 310 5.98 2.12 6.01
C LEU A 310 4.58 1.57 6.29
N ARG A 311 3.74 1.39 5.27
CA ARG A 311 2.41 0.76 5.42
C ARG A 311 2.54 -0.71 5.80
N VAL A 312 3.45 -1.44 5.16
CA VAL A 312 3.72 -2.86 5.51
C VAL A 312 4.20 -2.97 6.95
N TYR A 313 5.16 -2.14 7.35
CA TYR A 313 5.71 -2.15 8.72
C TYR A 313 4.69 -1.66 9.76
N ALA A 314 3.89 -0.64 9.43
CA ALA A 314 2.85 -0.14 10.33
C ALA A 314 1.75 -1.18 10.58
N ASP A 315 1.32 -1.91 9.54
CA ASP A 315 0.33 -2.99 9.68
C ASP A 315 0.82 -4.08 10.66
N ALA A 316 2.11 -4.45 10.59
CA ALA A 316 2.73 -5.41 11.53
C ALA A 316 2.72 -4.91 12.99
N LEU A 317 2.61 -3.60 13.19
CA LEU A 317 2.59 -2.94 14.52
C LEU A 317 1.19 -2.48 14.94
N ASP A 318 0.12 -2.97 14.32
CA ASP A 318 -1.26 -2.48 14.55
C ASP A 318 -1.39 -0.96 14.36
N GLY A 319 -0.70 -0.40 13.37
CA GLY A 319 -0.67 1.01 13.05
C GLY A 319 -1.24 1.36 11.69
N SER A 320 -1.22 2.64 11.37
CA SER A 320 -1.60 3.18 10.07
C SER A 320 -0.71 4.36 9.70
N VAL A 321 -0.58 4.60 8.41
CA VAL A 321 0.25 5.70 7.87
C VAL A 321 -0.64 6.82 7.36
N TYR A 322 -0.30 8.04 7.73
CA TYR A 322 -1.00 9.26 7.38
C TYR A 322 -0.01 10.31 6.87
N HIS A 323 -0.49 11.34 6.19
CA HIS A 323 0.26 12.55 5.92
C HIS A 323 -0.23 13.71 6.79
N TYR A 324 0.61 14.73 6.98
CA TYR A 324 0.20 15.97 7.62
C TYR A 324 0.43 17.16 6.69
N ARG A 325 -0.55 18.04 6.59
CA ARG A 325 -0.41 19.34 5.92
C ARG A 325 -1.34 20.36 6.53
N ASP A 326 -0.82 21.55 6.81
CA ASP A 326 -1.61 22.67 7.32
C ASP A 326 -1.82 23.76 6.26
N LYS A 327 -2.58 24.80 6.65
CA LYS A 327 -2.83 25.96 5.79
C LYS A 327 -1.60 26.83 5.54
N ASN A 328 -0.63 26.78 6.42
CA ASN A 328 0.59 27.58 6.35
C ASN A 328 1.67 26.92 5.49
N GLY A 329 1.38 25.72 4.98
CA GLY A 329 2.31 24.95 4.15
C GLY A 329 3.29 24.09 4.93
N LEU A 330 3.12 23.94 6.26
CA LEU A 330 3.88 22.96 7.02
C LEU A 330 3.34 21.58 6.67
N GLU A 331 4.24 20.68 6.26
CA GLU A 331 3.94 19.33 5.82
C GLU A 331 4.76 18.31 6.62
N CYS A 332 4.30 17.07 6.66
CA CYS A 332 5.08 15.90 7.07
C CYS A 332 4.70 14.75 6.14
N ASP A 333 5.70 14.17 5.51
CA ASP A 333 5.51 13.18 4.44
C ASP A 333 4.79 11.93 4.96
N ALA A 334 5.15 11.46 6.17
CA ALA A 334 4.46 10.33 6.80
C ALA A 334 4.34 10.47 8.33
N VAL A 335 3.20 10.05 8.85
CA VAL A 335 2.96 9.87 10.28
C VAL A 335 2.54 8.42 10.50
N VAL A 336 3.38 7.63 11.16
CA VAL A 336 3.00 6.27 11.58
C VAL A 336 2.32 6.38 12.94
N HIS A 337 1.03 6.01 13.00
CA HIS A 337 0.23 6.13 14.21
C HIS A 337 -0.30 4.75 14.63
N LEU A 338 0.09 4.30 15.81
CA LEU A 338 -0.29 3.00 16.36
C LEU A 338 -1.63 3.10 17.11
N ARG A 339 -2.36 2.00 17.21
CA ARG A 339 -3.64 1.93 17.95
C ARG A 339 -3.53 2.29 19.44
N ASN A 340 -2.35 2.13 20.04
CA ASN A 340 -2.09 2.52 21.43
C ASN A 340 -1.90 4.04 21.63
N GLY A 341 -2.02 4.83 20.55
CA GLY A 341 -1.88 6.27 20.53
C GLY A 341 -0.43 6.78 20.44
N ALA A 342 0.57 5.88 20.34
CA ALA A 342 1.94 6.29 20.00
C ALA A 342 2.04 6.60 18.50
N TYR A 343 2.87 7.58 18.15
CA TYR A 343 3.10 7.95 16.75
C TYR A 343 4.53 8.43 16.52
N GLY A 344 5.02 8.22 15.30
CA GLY A 344 6.28 8.72 14.79
C GLY A 344 6.07 9.68 13.62
N LEU A 345 6.91 10.71 13.53
CA LEU A 345 6.90 11.70 12.45
C LEU A 345 8.07 11.42 11.50
N ILE A 346 7.82 11.37 10.20
CA ILE A 346 8.80 10.95 9.21
C ILE A 346 8.79 11.91 8.02
N GLU A 347 9.96 12.46 7.71
CA GLU A 347 10.26 13.16 6.46
C GLU A 347 11.03 12.22 5.52
N ILE A 348 10.66 12.18 4.26
CA ILE A 348 11.25 11.31 3.24
C ILE A 348 12.08 12.16 2.28
N LYS A 349 13.37 11.89 2.19
CA LYS A 349 14.31 12.67 1.36
C LYS A 349 15.23 11.72 0.61
N LEU A 350 15.45 11.97 -0.68
CA LEU A 350 16.33 11.10 -1.47
C LEU A 350 17.75 11.04 -0.89
N GLY A 351 18.20 12.12 -0.22
CA GLY A 351 19.48 12.17 0.48
C GLY A 351 20.22 13.50 0.29
N GLY A 352 21.39 13.61 0.95
CA GLY A 352 22.21 14.80 0.97
C GLY A 352 21.97 15.68 2.21
N GLU A 353 23.05 16.25 2.76
CA GLU A 353 23.03 17.00 4.03
C GLU A 353 21.95 18.09 4.08
N LYS A 354 21.80 18.85 2.99
CA LYS A 354 20.83 19.94 2.91
C LYS A 354 19.39 19.43 3.06
N LEU A 355 19.04 18.36 2.36
CA LEU A 355 17.69 17.78 2.42
C LEU A 355 17.39 17.14 3.78
N ILE A 356 18.40 16.52 4.40
CA ILE A 356 18.30 15.98 5.77
C ILE A 356 18.06 17.13 6.76
N GLU A 357 18.81 18.22 6.64
CA GLU A 357 18.64 19.38 7.50
C GLU A 357 17.27 20.06 7.34
N ASP A 358 16.79 20.18 6.10
CA ASP A 358 15.46 20.74 5.81
C ASP A 358 14.34 19.83 6.39
N GLY A 359 14.45 18.52 6.25
CA GLY A 359 13.52 17.56 6.85
C GLY A 359 13.54 17.64 8.40
N ALA A 360 14.73 17.74 9.00
CA ALA A 360 14.85 17.89 10.45
C ALA A 360 14.19 19.18 10.98
N LYS A 361 14.33 20.29 10.25
CA LYS A 361 13.64 21.56 10.59
C LYS A 361 12.12 21.42 10.51
N THR A 362 11.61 20.76 9.49
CA THR A 362 10.17 20.49 9.33
C THR A 362 9.63 19.69 10.52
N LEU A 363 10.29 18.59 10.87
CA LEU A 363 9.91 17.74 12.01
C LEU A 363 9.93 18.51 13.33
N THR A 364 10.97 19.32 13.55
CA THR A 364 11.07 20.18 14.74
C THR A 364 9.93 21.20 14.79
N ALA A 365 9.63 21.86 13.67
CA ALA A 365 8.54 22.83 13.58
C ALA A 365 7.18 22.18 13.89
N LEU A 366 6.91 20.99 13.34
CA LEU A 366 5.67 20.25 13.61
C LEU A 366 5.59 19.83 15.09
N THR A 367 6.65 19.26 15.64
CA THR A 367 6.70 18.86 17.06
C THR A 367 6.37 20.04 18.01
N ASN A 368 6.86 21.23 17.69
CA ASN A 368 6.63 22.43 18.51
C ASN A 368 5.17 22.92 18.53
N ILE A 369 4.38 22.63 17.51
CA ILE A 369 2.96 23.04 17.46
C ILE A 369 2.00 21.98 18.00
N ILE A 370 2.45 20.74 18.23
CA ILE A 370 1.61 19.67 18.82
C ILE A 370 1.29 20.02 20.28
N ASP A 371 0.01 19.88 20.65
CA ASP A 371 -0.46 20.13 22.01
C ASP A 371 -0.25 18.91 22.91
N THR A 372 0.90 18.88 23.57
CA THR A 372 1.28 17.78 24.46
C THR A 372 0.45 17.69 25.76
N SER A 373 -0.43 18.67 26.03
CA SER A 373 -1.40 18.55 27.11
C SER A 373 -2.61 17.68 26.73
N ARG A 374 -2.83 17.45 25.44
CA ARG A 374 -3.99 16.70 24.89
C ARG A 374 -3.62 15.40 24.21
N MET A 375 -2.36 15.26 23.79
CA MET A 375 -1.86 14.03 23.19
C MET A 375 -0.38 13.84 23.56
N LYS A 376 0.11 12.60 23.45
CA LYS A 376 1.53 12.33 23.71
C LYS A 376 2.42 13.10 22.73
N ALA A 377 3.66 13.39 23.13
CA ALA A 377 4.69 13.80 22.18
C ALA A 377 4.97 12.67 21.18
N PRO A 378 5.50 12.96 19.98
CA PRO A 378 5.90 11.91 19.06
C PRO A 378 6.93 10.99 19.74
N ALA A 379 6.80 9.69 19.56
CA ALA A 379 7.74 8.72 20.11
C ALA A 379 9.13 8.89 19.45
N PHE A 380 9.14 9.22 18.15
CA PHE A 380 10.35 9.54 17.42
C PHE A 380 10.07 10.53 16.28
N CYS A 381 11.14 11.19 15.83
CA CYS A 381 11.18 11.94 14.58
C CYS A 381 12.30 11.35 13.72
N MET A 382 12.03 11.09 12.44
CA MET A 382 12.97 10.43 11.53
C MET A 382 13.01 11.11 10.16
N VAL A 383 14.22 11.33 9.64
CA VAL A 383 14.42 11.58 8.21
C VAL A 383 14.79 10.25 7.56
N LEU A 384 13.89 9.70 6.76
CA LEU A 384 14.08 8.47 6.00
C LEU A 384 14.76 8.82 4.67
N THR A 385 15.94 8.26 4.41
CA THR A 385 16.76 8.65 3.25
C THR A 385 16.90 7.53 2.24
N GLY A 386 16.99 7.89 0.94
CA GLY A 386 17.27 6.94 -0.15
C GLY A 386 18.75 6.56 -0.20
N VAL A 387 19.62 7.51 0.05
CA VAL A 387 21.07 7.33 0.07
C VAL A 387 21.65 7.81 1.39
N GLY A 388 22.84 7.32 1.72
CA GLY A 388 23.56 7.57 2.98
C GLY A 388 24.25 6.28 3.40
N ASP A 389 25.40 6.39 4.07
CA ASP A 389 26.25 5.23 4.36
C ASP A 389 25.79 4.46 5.61
N PHE A 390 25.13 5.16 6.54
CA PHE A 390 24.73 4.56 7.83
C PHE A 390 23.55 5.27 8.48
N ALA A 391 22.85 4.56 9.35
CA ALA A 391 21.82 5.12 10.22
C ALA A 391 22.45 5.72 11.49
N TYR A 392 21.95 6.87 11.94
CA TYR A 392 22.42 7.54 13.15
C TYR A 392 21.33 8.42 13.79
N ARG A 393 21.55 8.78 15.06
CA ARG A 393 20.77 9.79 15.76
C ARG A 393 21.52 11.10 15.81
N ARG A 394 20.90 12.18 15.36
CA ARG A 394 21.43 13.56 15.40
C ARG A 394 21.47 14.10 16.83
N THR A 395 22.21 15.16 17.02
CA THR A 395 22.30 15.87 18.34
C THR A 395 20.99 16.50 18.78
N ASP A 396 20.09 16.82 17.82
CA ASP A 396 18.73 17.32 18.09
C ASP A 396 17.72 16.18 18.39
N GLY A 397 18.18 14.93 18.42
CA GLY A 397 17.39 13.76 18.76
C GLY A 397 16.66 13.12 17.57
N ILE A 398 16.75 13.71 16.37
CA ILE A 398 16.11 13.18 15.15
C ILE A 398 16.95 12.03 14.59
N TYR A 399 16.30 10.94 14.22
CA TYR A 399 16.95 9.82 13.56
C TYR A 399 17.12 10.09 12.06
N VAL A 400 18.24 9.69 11.50
CA VAL A 400 18.48 9.64 10.06
C VAL A 400 18.70 8.19 9.69
N VAL A 401 17.82 7.65 8.87
CA VAL A 401 17.81 6.22 8.55
C VAL A 401 17.73 6.04 7.03
N PRO A 402 18.75 5.44 6.41
CA PRO A 402 18.62 4.98 5.03
C PRO A 402 17.56 3.88 4.92
N VAL A 403 16.71 3.94 3.87
CA VAL A 403 15.62 2.97 3.67
C VAL A 403 16.15 1.53 3.58
N GLY A 404 17.38 1.34 3.08
CA GLY A 404 18.06 0.05 3.03
C GLY A 404 18.51 -0.50 4.39
N CYS A 405 18.19 0.18 5.51
CA CYS A 405 18.45 -0.30 6.86
C CYS A 405 17.16 -0.62 7.63
N LEU A 406 15.99 -0.21 7.12
CA LEU A 406 14.73 -0.24 7.87
C LEU A 406 13.98 -1.57 7.72
N LYS A 407 13.33 -2.01 8.80
CA LYS A 407 12.31 -3.06 8.84
C LYS A 407 11.16 -2.69 9.78
N ASP A 408 10.17 -3.58 9.97
CA ASP A 408 9.10 -3.53 10.96
C ASP A 408 9.56 -3.50 12.43
#